data_f4d53e92997d2e39e2df771992d73dc3
#
_entry.id   f4d53e92997d2e39e2df771992d73dc3
#
_cell.length_a   1.000
_cell.length_b   1.000
_cell.length_c   1.000
_cell.angle_alpha   90.00
_cell.angle_beta   90.00
_cell.angle_gamma   90.00
#
_symmetry.space_group_name_H-M   'P 1'
#
loop_
_entity.id
_entity.type
_entity.pdbx_description
1 polymer ?
#
loop_
_entity_poly.entity_id
_entity_poly.type
_entity_poly.pdbx_seq_one_letter_code
_entity_poly.pdbx_strand_id
1 'polypeptide(L)'
;MKIKHIAAGLALLAMPFTAQAEVREAGLVDGFGMSLIYPAVHTKNIAAENAINKDITGYVRRMKELYESGEKQEVYMTYTTKYEDEDLVSIVLETSSINEGMADRNAQAYGLVYNKKTGDLLDKSKFGVKVDSAEVVNLLKEGKLDLY
;
A
#
# COMPACT_ATOMS: atom_id res chain seq x y z
N MET A 1 14.42 -20.05 64.03
CA MET A 1 14.73 -20.01 62.59
C MET A 1 13.58 -19.29 61.90
N LYS A 2 13.78 -18.01 61.50
CA LYS A 2 12.73 -17.17 60.95
C LYS A 2 12.90 -17.15 59.42
N ILE A 3 11.98 -17.75 58.68
CA ILE A 3 11.94 -17.74 57.22
C ILE A 3 11.35 -16.40 56.80
N LYS A 4 12.16 -15.57 56.14
CA LYS A 4 11.70 -14.33 55.53
C LYS A 4 11.17 -14.66 54.14
N HIS A 5 9.87 -14.49 53.93
CA HIS A 5 9.26 -14.54 52.60
C HIS A 5 9.63 -13.27 51.84
N ILE A 6 10.42 -13.44 50.77
CA ILE A 6 10.66 -12.39 49.77
C ILE A 6 9.54 -12.47 48.76
N ALA A 7 8.61 -11.52 48.79
CA ALA A 7 7.61 -11.33 47.75
C ALA A 7 8.29 -10.63 46.58
N ALA A 8 8.60 -11.37 45.53
CA ALA A 8 9.01 -10.79 44.27
C ALA A 8 7.77 -10.22 43.55
N GLY A 9 7.61 -8.91 43.62
CA GLY A 9 6.59 -8.19 42.86
C GLY A 9 6.93 -8.22 41.37
N LEU A 10 6.12 -8.95 40.60
CA LEU A 10 6.17 -8.94 39.14
C LEU A 10 5.52 -7.63 38.67
N ALA A 11 6.32 -6.59 38.38
CA ALA A 11 5.85 -5.39 37.74
C ALA A 11 5.58 -5.73 36.28
N LEU A 12 4.32 -6.02 35.92
CA LEU A 12 3.87 -5.99 34.55
C LEU A 12 3.99 -4.55 34.03
N LEU A 13 5.03 -4.27 33.29
CA LEU A 13 5.09 -3.07 32.44
C LEU A 13 4.00 -3.21 31.39
N ALA A 14 2.85 -2.60 31.62
CA ALA A 14 1.85 -2.35 30.61
C ALA A 14 2.48 -1.40 29.59
N MET A 15 3.10 -1.95 28.54
CA MET A 15 3.45 -1.15 27.35
C MET A 15 2.14 -0.62 26.79
N PRO A 16 2.01 0.69 26.55
CA PRO A 16 0.87 1.20 25.83
C PRO A 16 0.89 0.54 24.44
N PHE A 17 -0.06 -0.34 24.18
CA PHE A 17 -0.37 -0.79 22.82
C PHE A 17 -0.89 0.45 22.09
N THR A 18 0.01 1.23 21.51
CA THR A 18 -0.39 2.18 20.49
C THR A 18 -0.85 1.30 19.32
N ALA A 19 -2.17 1.22 19.13
CA ALA A 19 -2.74 0.62 17.93
C ALA A 19 -2.32 1.51 16.75
N GLN A 20 -1.12 1.27 16.26
CA GLN A 20 -0.63 1.85 15.04
C GLN A 20 -1.49 1.29 13.91
N ALA A 21 -1.99 2.18 13.05
CA ALA A 21 -2.55 1.75 11.79
C ALA A 21 -1.49 0.89 11.10
N GLU A 22 -1.93 -0.23 10.58
CA GLU A 22 -1.03 -1.24 10.06
C GLU A 22 -1.43 -1.58 8.62
N VAL A 23 -0.48 -1.47 7.71
CA VAL A 23 -0.64 -1.98 6.35
C VAL A 23 -0.29 -3.47 6.38
N ARG A 24 -1.26 -4.31 6.02
CA ARG A 24 -1.09 -5.75 5.90
C ARG A 24 -1.19 -6.19 4.46
N GLU A 25 -0.47 -7.24 4.13
CA GLU A 25 -0.58 -7.84 2.81
C GLU A 25 -1.85 -8.67 2.69
N ALA A 26 -2.54 -8.49 1.56
CA ALA A 26 -3.64 -9.32 1.09
C ALA A 26 -3.35 -9.77 -0.35
N GLY A 27 -4.02 -10.83 -0.81
CA GLY A 27 -3.75 -11.30 -2.16
C GLY A 27 -4.78 -12.27 -2.71
N LEU A 28 -4.83 -12.33 -4.05
CA LEU A 28 -5.55 -13.30 -4.86
C LEU A 28 -4.56 -13.92 -5.85
N VAL A 29 -4.36 -15.22 -5.75
CA VAL A 29 -3.46 -15.98 -6.64
C VAL A 29 -4.19 -17.23 -7.11
N ASP A 30 -4.32 -17.39 -8.43
CA ASP A 30 -4.93 -18.62 -9.00
C ASP A 30 -3.90 -19.63 -9.52
N GLY A 31 -2.64 -19.23 -9.62
CA GLY A 31 -1.55 -20.09 -10.09
C GLY A 31 -1.48 -20.27 -11.62
N PHE A 32 -2.40 -19.69 -12.38
CA PHE A 32 -2.49 -19.85 -13.83
C PHE A 32 -2.26 -18.58 -14.64
N GLY A 33 -2.03 -17.45 -14.00
CA GLY A 33 -1.79 -16.18 -14.67
C GLY A 33 -2.32 -14.98 -13.90
N MET A 34 -2.91 -15.17 -12.73
CA MET A 34 -3.32 -14.09 -11.86
C MET A 34 -2.56 -14.12 -10.53
N SER A 35 -1.87 -13.02 -10.22
CA SER A 35 -1.24 -12.79 -8.93
C SER A 35 -1.45 -11.34 -8.52
N LEU A 36 -2.40 -11.09 -7.65
CA LEU A 36 -2.77 -9.76 -7.17
C LEU A 36 -2.45 -9.65 -5.68
N ILE A 37 -1.29 -9.09 -5.37
CA ILE A 37 -0.83 -8.79 -4.01
C ILE A 37 -1.09 -7.31 -3.75
N TYR A 38 -1.86 -7.00 -2.73
CA TYR A 38 -2.32 -5.64 -2.44
C TYR A 38 -2.37 -5.35 -0.94
N PRO A 39 -2.30 -4.07 -0.52
CA PRO A 39 -2.35 -3.72 0.89
C PRO A 39 -3.79 -3.70 1.41
N ALA A 40 -3.98 -4.17 2.63
CA ALA A 40 -5.13 -3.88 3.47
C ALA A 40 -4.69 -2.91 4.57
N VAL A 41 -5.28 -1.73 4.61
CA VAL A 41 -4.95 -0.68 5.57
C VAL A 41 -5.88 -0.78 6.77
N HIS A 42 -5.31 -0.85 7.97
CA HIS A 42 -6.06 -0.81 9.23
C HIS A 42 -5.90 0.55 9.90
N THR A 43 -6.99 1.13 10.37
CA THR A 43 -7.01 2.42 11.05
C THR A 43 -7.87 2.39 12.31
N LYS A 44 -7.71 3.39 13.19
CA LYS A 44 -8.57 3.55 14.37
C LYS A 44 -10.02 3.93 14.01
N ASN A 45 -10.24 4.48 12.81
CA ASN A 45 -11.54 4.87 12.30
C ASN A 45 -12.02 3.85 11.26
N ILE A 46 -12.96 3.01 11.63
CA ILE A 46 -13.54 1.96 10.77
C ILE A 46 -14.12 2.53 9.46
N ALA A 47 -14.72 3.73 9.49
CA ALA A 47 -15.26 4.35 8.27
C ALA A 47 -14.13 4.74 7.30
N ALA A 48 -13.03 5.29 7.82
CA ALA A 48 -11.85 5.63 7.03
C ALA A 48 -11.18 4.35 6.49
N GLU A 49 -11.02 3.33 7.33
CA GLU A 49 -10.51 2.00 6.93
C GLU A 49 -11.30 1.42 5.75
N ASN A 50 -12.62 1.40 5.87
CA ASN A 50 -13.49 0.88 4.82
C ASN A 50 -13.40 1.71 3.53
N ALA A 51 -13.29 3.03 3.62
CA ALA A 51 -13.14 3.91 2.45
C ALA A 51 -11.82 3.63 1.71
N ILE A 52 -10.70 3.57 2.44
CA ILE A 52 -9.37 3.27 1.87
C ILE A 52 -9.36 1.90 1.21
N ASN A 53 -9.79 0.85 1.93
CA ASN A 53 -9.76 -0.50 1.42
C ASN A 53 -10.74 -0.73 0.26
N LYS A 54 -11.86 -0.02 0.23
CA LYS A 54 -12.78 -0.02 -0.92
C LYS A 54 -12.14 0.55 -2.17
N ASP A 55 -11.38 1.63 -2.06
CA ASP A 55 -10.68 2.23 -3.18
C ASP A 55 -9.58 1.30 -3.71
N ILE A 56 -8.72 0.78 -2.83
CA ILE A 56 -7.67 -0.20 -3.17
C ILE A 56 -8.27 -1.43 -3.86
N THR A 57 -9.33 -2.01 -3.30
CA THR A 57 -9.99 -3.18 -3.90
C THR A 57 -10.67 -2.88 -5.23
N GLY A 58 -10.92 -1.61 -5.55
CA GLY A 58 -11.35 -1.18 -6.88
C GLY A 58 -10.32 -1.50 -7.97
N TYR A 59 -9.03 -1.29 -7.69
CA TYR A 59 -7.94 -1.68 -8.59
C TYR A 59 -7.84 -3.20 -8.72
N VAL A 60 -7.94 -3.92 -7.60
CA VAL A 60 -7.92 -5.39 -7.58
C VAL A 60 -9.03 -5.96 -8.45
N ARG A 61 -10.25 -5.44 -8.27
CA ARG A 61 -11.41 -5.88 -9.04
C ARG A 61 -11.22 -5.67 -10.55
N ARG A 62 -10.69 -4.50 -10.95
CA ARG A 62 -10.39 -4.21 -12.37
C ARG A 62 -9.42 -5.23 -12.97
N MET A 63 -8.32 -5.54 -12.26
CA MET A 63 -7.35 -6.52 -12.74
C MET A 63 -7.95 -7.92 -12.82
N LYS A 64 -8.75 -8.30 -11.83
CA LYS A 64 -9.47 -9.57 -11.81
C LYS A 64 -10.46 -9.68 -12.98
N GLU A 65 -11.26 -8.64 -13.25
CA GLU A 65 -12.21 -8.59 -14.36
C GLU A 65 -11.50 -8.72 -15.73
N LEU A 66 -10.35 -8.07 -15.92
CA LEU A 66 -9.53 -8.20 -17.14
C LEU A 66 -9.07 -9.63 -17.39
N TYR A 67 -8.71 -10.35 -16.33
CA TYR A 67 -8.31 -11.75 -16.40
C TYR A 67 -9.50 -12.69 -16.63
N GLU A 68 -10.55 -12.57 -15.83
CA GLU A 68 -11.74 -13.43 -15.91
C GLU A 68 -12.53 -13.26 -17.22
N SER A 69 -12.52 -12.08 -17.83
CA SER A 69 -13.13 -11.84 -19.15
C SER A 69 -12.31 -12.41 -20.30
N GLY A 70 -11.07 -12.83 -20.07
CA GLY A 70 -10.15 -13.26 -21.12
C GLY A 70 -9.52 -12.10 -21.92
N GLU A 71 -9.77 -10.83 -21.52
CA GLU A 71 -9.14 -9.67 -22.17
C GLU A 71 -7.62 -9.67 -21.94
N LYS A 72 -7.19 -10.17 -20.78
CA LYS A 72 -5.77 -10.37 -20.43
C LYS A 72 -5.51 -11.82 -20.08
N GLN A 73 -4.42 -12.35 -20.61
CA GLN A 73 -3.98 -13.72 -20.33
C GLN A 73 -3.29 -13.81 -18.95
N GLU A 74 -2.57 -12.75 -18.60
CA GLU A 74 -1.92 -12.65 -17.30
C GLU A 74 -2.16 -11.28 -16.71
N VAL A 75 -2.33 -11.23 -15.38
CA VAL A 75 -2.45 -10.00 -14.60
C VAL A 75 -1.66 -10.11 -13.30
N TYR A 76 -0.94 -9.06 -12.98
CA TYR A 76 -0.13 -8.98 -11.78
C TYR A 76 -0.35 -7.67 -11.08
N MET A 77 -0.34 -7.70 -9.76
CA MET A 77 -0.34 -6.52 -8.91
C MET A 77 0.62 -6.73 -7.75
N THR A 78 1.39 -5.70 -7.44
CA THR A 78 2.22 -5.61 -6.24
C THR A 78 2.05 -4.24 -5.61
N TYR A 79 2.56 -4.05 -4.39
CA TYR A 79 2.55 -2.75 -3.75
C TYR A 79 3.81 -2.48 -2.94
N THR A 80 4.06 -1.20 -2.69
CA THR A 80 5.09 -0.75 -1.76
C THR A 80 4.51 0.35 -0.88
N THR A 81 4.62 0.23 0.43
CA THR A 81 4.35 1.32 1.36
C THR A 81 5.56 2.26 1.37
N LYS A 82 5.38 3.50 0.93
CA LYS A 82 6.44 4.51 0.85
C LYS A 82 6.54 5.36 2.11
N TYR A 83 5.43 5.58 2.77
CA TYR A 83 5.36 6.34 4.01
C TYR A 83 4.14 5.94 4.82
N GLU A 84 4.27 5.94 6.13
CA GLU A 84 3.16 5.74 7.06
C GLU A 84 3.42 6.45 8.38
N ASP A 85 2.43 7.19 8.86
CA ASP A 85 2.37 7.75 10.21
C ASP A 85 0.95 7.65 10.80
N GLU A 86 0.65 8.39 11.86
CA GLU A 86 -0.68 8.38 12.49
C GLU A 86 -1.79 8.94 11.59
N ASP A 87 -1.46 9.83 10.66
CA ASP A 87 -2.41 10.61 9.87
C ASP A 87 -2.47 10.16 8.41
N LEU A 88 -1.35 9.70 7.86
CA LEU A 88 -1.19 9.44 6.44
C LEU A 88 -0.64 8.03 6.18
N VAL A 89 -1.04 7.48 5.05
CA VAL A 89 -0.38 6.33 4.44
C VAL A 89 -0.16 6.60 2.95
N SER A 90 1.07 6.38 2.48
CA SER A 90 1.45 6.51 1.06
C SER A 90 1.84 5.15 0.50
N ILE A 91 1.15 4.76 -0.55
CA ILE A 91 1.28 3.44 -1.18
C ILE A 91 1.51 3.65 -2.68
N VAL A 92 2.39 2.86 -3.25
CA VAL A 92 2.48 2.68 -4.71
C VAL A 92 1.92 1.32 -5.04
N LEU A 93 0.86 1.28 -5.86
CA LEU A 93 0.35 0.07 -6.49
C LEU A 93 0.97 -0.05 -7.88
N GLU A 94 1.57 -1.18 -8.17
CA GLU A 94 2.12 -1.50 -9.48
C GLU A 94 1.29 -2.63 -10.09
N THR A 95 0.79 -2.40 -11.29
CA THR A 95 0.00 -3.40 -12.03
C THR A 95 0.69 -3.72 -13.34
N SER A 96 0.60 -4.97 -13.77
CA SER A 96 1.00 -5.35 -15.12
C SER A 96 0.08 -6.40 -15.70
N SER A 97 -0.05 -6.39 -17.02
CA SER A 97 -0.88 -7.36 -17.75
C SER A 97 -0.27 -7.72 -19.10
N ILE A 98 -0.59 -8.91 -19.57
CA ILE A 98 -0.13 -9.45 -20.87
C ILE A 98 -1.36 -9.85 -21.66
N ASN A 99 -1.39 -9.48 -22.95
CA ASN A 99 -2.37 -9.98 -23.90
C ASN A 99 -1.89 -11.30 -24.50
N GLU A 100 -2.82 -12.12 -24.95
CA GLU A 100 -2.51 -13.35 -25.67
C GLU A 100 -1.64 -13.04 -26.90
N GLY A 101 -0.54 -13.77 -27.04
CA GLY A 101 0.37 -13.64 -28.18
C GLY A 101 1.27 -12.41 -28.19
N MET A 102 1.25 -11.58 -27.14
CA MET A 102 2.13 -10.41 -27.01
C MET A 102 3.28 -10.71 -26.05
N ALA A 103 4.50 -10.29 -26.42
CA ALA A 103 5.67 -10.35 -25.55
C ALA A 103 5.72 -9.14 -24.59
N ASP A 104 5.03 -8.06 -24.90
CA ASP A 104 5.11 -6.82 -24.16
C ASP A 104 4.10 -6.77 -23.00
N ARG A 105 4.61 -6.42 -21.82
CA ARG A 105 3.82 -6.15 -20.62
C ARG A 105 3.30 -4.72 -20.64
N ASN A 106 2.01 -4.55 -20.42
CA ASN A 106 1.46 -3.25 -20.07
C ASN A 106 1.61 -3.06 -18.55
N ALA A 107 2.52 -2.18 -18.14
CA ALA A 107 2.80 -1.88 -16.73
C ALA A 107 2.31 -0.47 -16.38
N GLN A 108 1.69 -0.33 -15.19
CA GLN A 108 1.23 0.94 -14.65
C GLN A 108 1.55 1.02 -13.16
N ALA A 109 1.85 2.23 -12.68
CA ALA A 109 2.06 2.51 -11.26
C ALA A 109 1.12 3.63 -10.80
N TYR A 110 0.47 3.43 -9.66
CA TYR A 110 -0.48 4.36 -9.05
C TYR A 110 0.06 4.79 -7.68
N GLY A 111 0.41 6.06 -7.54
CA GLY A 111 0.76 6.65 -6.24
C GLY A 111 -0.51 7.07 -5.50
N LEU A 112 -0.79 6.45 -4.38
CA LEU A 112 -1.99 6.66 -3.55
C LEU A 112 -1.55 7.19 -2.19
N VAL A 113 -2.09 8.33 -1.77
CA VAL A 113 -1.86 8.89 -0.44
C VAL A 113 -3.21 9.09 0.23
N TYR A 114 -3.45 8.41 1.34
CA TYR A 114 -4.71 8.48 2.07
C TYR A 114 -4.55 9.18 3.41
N ASN A 115 -5.58 9.94 3.78
CA ASN A 115 -5.75 10.40 5.15
C ASN A 115 -6.38 9.27 5.98
N LYS A 116 -5.67 8.78 7.00
CA LYS A 116 -6.10 7.66 7.85
C LYS A 116 -7.23 8.02 8.81
N LYS A 117 -7.48 9.31 9.03
CA LYS A 117 -8.58 9.78 9.89
C LYS A 117 -9.90 9.89 9.14
N THR A 118 -9.85 10.28 7.84
CA THR A 118 -11.06 10.52 7.03
C THR A 118 -11.30 9.45 5.97
N GLY A 119 -10.25 8.73 5.54
CA GLY A 119 -10.29 7.77 4.44
C GLY A 119 -10.15 8.40 3.06
N ASP A 120 -9.96 9.72 2.99
CA ASP A 120 -9.88 10.43 1.72
C ASP A 120 -8.56 10.14 1.00
N LEU A 121 -8.66 9.89 -0.31
CA LEU A 121 -7.51 9.93 -1.20
C LEU A 121 -7.11 11.40 -1.41
N LEU A 122 -5.86 11.72 -1.12
CA LEU A 122 -5.35 13.08 -1.24
C LEU A 122 -4.87 13.34 -2.68
N ASP A 123 -5.39 14.42 -3.26
CA ASP A 123 -4.96 14.85 -4.59
C ASP A 123 -3.56 15.46 -4.53
N LYS A 124 -2.71 15.10 -5.51
CA LYS A 124 -1.35 15.64 -5.68
C LYS A 124 -1.31 17.17 -5.71
N SER A 125 -2.35 17.80 -6.24
CA SER A 125 -2.49 19.27 -6.28
C SER A 125 -2.53 19.93 -4.90
N LYS A 126 -2.95 19.19 -3.87
CA LYS A 126 -3.03 19.70 -2.49
C LYS A 126 -1.68 19.79 -1.78
N PHE A 127 -0.66 19.09 -2.30
CA PHE A 127 0.69 19.13 -1.70
C PHE A 127 1.56 20.28 -2.20
N GLY A 128 1.05 21.12 -3.11
CA GLY A 128 1.77 22.30 -3.61
C GLY A 128 3.06 21.99 -4.38
N VAL A 129 3.36 20.72 -4.60
CA VAL A 129 4.53 20.28 -5.36
C VAL A 129 4.20 20.41 -6.85
N LYS A 130 4.58 21.52 -7.44
CA LYS A 130 4.67 21.62 -8.90
C LYS A 130 5.93 20.84 -9.31
N VAL A 131 5.74 19.61 -9.76
CA VAL A 131 6.84 18.87 -10.38
C VAL A 131 7.02 19.42 -11.78
N ASP A 132 8.04 20.24 -11.99
CA ASP A 132 8.47 20.60 -13.32
C ASP A 132 9.16 19.37 -13.94
N SER A 133 8.53 18.81 -14.95
CA SER A 133 9.05 17.63 -15.65
C SER A 133 10.44 17.88 -16.26
N ALA A 134 10.75 19.12 -16.67
CA ALA A 134 12.06 19.50 -17.18
C ALA A 134 13.12 19.49 -16.07
N GLU A 135 12.77 19.95 -14.87
CA GLU A 135 13.65 19.92 -13.70
C GLU A 135 13.94 18.47 -13.26
N VAL A 136 12.92 17.61 -13.23
CA VAL A 136 13.10 16.19 -12.91
C VAL A 136 14.02 15.49 -13.89
N VAL A 137 13.85 15.75 -15.20
CA VAL A 137 14.75 15.20 -16.24
C VAL A 137 16.18 15.67 -16.07
N ASN A 138 16.38 16.93 -15.69
CA ASN A 138 17.71 17.46 -15.44
C ASN A 138 18.34 16.84 -14.19
N LEU A 139 17.61 16.71 -13.10
CA LEU A 139 18.08 16.07 -11.87
C LEU A 139 18.45 14.59 -12.08
N LEU A 140 17.69 13.88 -12.93
CA LEU A 140 18.00 12.51 -13.34
C LEU A 140 19.31 12.44 -14.15
N LYS A 141 19.48 13.35 -15.12
CA LYS A 141 20.71 13.42 -15.94
C LYS A 141 21.94 13.75 -15.12
N GLU A 142 21.79 14.54 -14.06
CA GLU A 142 22.84 14.93 -13.15
C GLU A 142 23.12 13.88 -12.04
N GLY A 143 22.37 12.78 -12.00
CA GLY A 143 22.47 11.75 -10.96
C GLY A 143 22.10 12.25 -9.56
N LYS A 144 21.33 13.34 -9.47
CA LYS A 144 20.88 13.95 -8.21
C LYS A 144 19.50 13.44 -7.75
N LEU A 145 18.82 12.70 -8.59
CA LEU A 145 17.55 12.06 -8.27
C LEU A 145 17.73 10.56 -8.44
N ASP A 146 17.58 9.83 -7.33
CA ASP A 146 17.55 8.37 -7.35
C ASP A 146 16.10 7.91 -7.42
N LEU A 147 15.76 7.07 -8.40
CA LEU A 147 14.41 6.56 -8.61
C LEU A 147 14.15 5.21 -7.91
N TYR A 148 15.12 4.77 -7.05
CA TYR A 148 15.03 3.49 -6.34
C TYR A 148 14.93 3.64 -4.83
#